data_3b34d6b360745dffffbb8c2d1a85cb41
#
_entry.id   3b34d6b360745dffffbb8c2d1a85cb41
#
_cell.length_a   1.000
_cell.length_b   1.000
_cell.length_c   1.000
_cell.angle_alpha   90.00
_cell.angle_beta   90.00
_cell.angle_gamma   90.00
#
_symmetry.space_group_name_H-M   'P 1'
#
loop_
_entity.id
_entity.type
_entity.pdbx_description
1 polymer ?
#
loop_
_entity_poly.entity_id
_entity_poly.type
_entity_poly.pdbx_seq_one_letter_code
_entity_poly.pdbx_strand_id
1 'polypeptide(L)'
;VKQRDFCIIVLFLNTGMRLSELSSINMDMIKNDALTVIGKGNKERTIYLNEACLEAIQDYKALRPKVEDNALFLSTRKKRMSNRAIQSRIDFYLQAAGFDIRIYSTHKLRHTAATLMYKYGSVDIRTLQQILGHASVSTTQIYTHLDDDTLRKAIRKNPLSEYKV
;
A
#
# COMPACT_ATOMS: atom_id res chain seq x y z
N VAL A 1 -3.27 -16.41 -8.55
CA VAL A 1 -2.11 -16.13 -7.65
C VAL A 1 -1.30 -14.96 -8.19
N LYS A 2 -0.89 -14.96 -9.48
CA LYS A 2 -0.03 -13.91 -10.03
C LYS A 2 -0.63 -12.50 -9.89
N GLN A 3 -1.88 -12.29 -10.30
CA GLN A 3 -2.55 -10.97 -10.22
C GLN A 3 -2.72 -10.50 -8.77
N ARG A 4 -2.99 -11.42 -7.83
CA ARG A 4 -3.04 -11.10 -6.41
C ARG A 4 -1.69 -10.57 -5.92
N ASP A 5 -0.63 -11.32 -6.21
CA ASP A 5 0.71 -10.98 -5.73
C ASP A 5 1.22 -9.69 -6.41
N PHE A 6 0.90 -9.49 -7.69
CA PHE A 6 1.15 -8.25 -8.39
C PHE A 6 0.43 -7.06 -7.72
N CYS A 7 -0.86 -7.22 -7.44
CA CYS A 7 -1.64 -6.19 -6.73
C CYS A 7 -1.03 -5.85 -5.36
N ILE A 8 -0.58 -6.85 -4.60
CA ILE A 8 0.11 -6.66 -3.32
C ILE A 8 1.35 -5.77 -3.50
N ILE A 9 2.20 -6.08 -4.48
CA ILE A 9 3.46 -5.35 -4.72
C ILE A 9 3.17 -3.92 -5.20
N VAL A 10 2.22 -3.75 -6.12
CA VAL A 10 1.81 -2.43 -6.62
C VAL A 10 1.31 -1.54 -5.48
N LEU A 11 0.44 -2.05 -4.62
CA LEU A 11 -0.04 -1.30 -3.46
C LEU A 11 1.10 -0.92 -2.53
N PHE A 12 2.01 -1.84 -2.23
CA PHE A 12 3.16 -1.55 -1.38
C PHE A 12 4.02 -0.41 -1.92
N LEU A 13 4.40 -0.49 -3.20
CA LEU A 13 5.33 0.45 -3.82
C LEU A 13 4.70 1.80 -4.12
N ASN A 14 3.38 1.86 -4.34
CA ASN A 14 2.70 3.11 -4.64
C ASN A 14 2.18 3.84 -3.41
N THR A 15 1.84 3.13 -2.33
CA THR A 15 1.23 3.77 -1.14
C THR A 15 2.15 3.79 0.07
N GLY A 16 3.15 2.92 0.11
CA GLY A 16 4.01 2.77 1.28
C GLY A 16 3.28 2.34 2.56
N MET A 17 2.12 1.70 2.44
CA MET A 17 1.35 1.24 3.61
C MET A 17 2.12 0.19 4.43
N ARG A 18 1.70 -0.04 5.66
CA ARG A 18 2.25 -1.10 6.51
C ARG A 18 1.77 -2.47 6.08
N LEU A 19 2.57 -3.51 6.32
CA LEU A 19 2.19 -4.89 6.03
C LEU A 19 0.88 -5.29 6.73
N SER A 20 0.71 -4.88 7.99
CA SER A 20 -0.52 -5.14 8.74
C SER A 20 -1.74 -4.41 8.17
N GLU A 21 -1.56 -3.20 7.67
CA GLU A 21 -2.62 -2.45 7.00
C GLU A 21 -3.03 -3.18 5.71
N LEU A 22 -2.06 -3.62 4.90
CA LEU A 22 -2.33 -4.35 3.67
C LEU A 22 -3.09 -5.66 3.90
N SER A 23 -2.67 -6.45 4.90
CA SER A 23 -3.31 -7.72 5.20
C SER A 23 -4.73 -7.57 5.76
N SER A 24 -5.03 -6.42 6.38
CA SER A 24 -6.33 -6.12 6.98
C SER A 24 -7.34 -5.55 6.00
N ILE A 25 -6.97 -5.24 4.76
CA ILE A 25 -7.88 -4.63 3.79
C ILE A 25 -9.08 -5.54 3.54
N ASN A 26 -10.27 -4.96 3.67
CA ASN A 26 -11.53 -5.52 3.23
C ASN A 26 -11.99 -4.90 1.92
N MET A 27 -12.83 -5.62 1.19
CA MET A 27 -13.38 -5.16 -0.09
C MET A 27 -14.19 -3.88 0.02
N ASP A 28 -14.90 -3.68 1.14
CA ASP A 28 -15.75 -2.53 1.45
C ASP A 28 -15.00 -1.30 1.97
N MET A 29 -13.71 -1.46 2.34
CA MET A 29 -12.84 -0.36 2.75
C MET A 29 -12.38 0.51 1.57
N ILE A 30 -12.57 0.04 0.32
CA ILE A 30 -12.17 0.75 -0.89
C ILE A 30 -13.39 1.46 -1.46
N LYS A 31 -13.34 2.79 -1.48
CA LYS A 31 -14.39 3.65 -2.05
C LYS A 31 -13.75 4.62 -3.03
N ASN A 32 -14.08 4.47 -4.33
CA ASN A 32 -13.45 5.22 -5.40
C ASN A 32 -11.91 5.07 -5.36
N ASP A 33 -11.18 6.15 -5.17
CA ASP A 33 -9.72 6.21 -5.05
C ASP A 33 -9.22 6.27 -3.59
N ALA A 34 -10.10 6.03 -2.62
CA ALA A 34 -9.78 6.11 -1.20
C ALA A 34 -9.92 4.75 -0.51
N LEU A 35 -8.90 4.40 0.26
CA LEU A 35 -8.84 3.22 1.11
C LEU A 35 -8.72 3.65 2.56
N THR A 36 -9.69 3.32 3.39
CA THR A 36 -9.63 3.56 4.83
C THR A 36 -8.96 2.38 5.52
N VAL A 37 -7.89 2.63 6.27
CA VAL A 37 -7.18 1.62 7.06
C VAL A 37 -7.10 2.01 8.52
N ILE A 38 -6.97 1.01 9.39
CA ILE A 38 -6.76 1.21 10.82
C ILE A 38 -5.26 1.13 11.10
N GLY A 39 -4.68 2.24 11.52
CA GLY A 39 -3.27 2.35 11.83
C GLY A 39 -2.94 2.04 13.30
N LYS A 40 -1.73 2.38 13.70
CA LYS A 40 -1.25 2.22 15.09
C LYS A 40 -2.13 3.01 16.06
N GLY A 41 -2.52 2.37 17.16
CA GLY A 41 -3.38 2.98 18.17
C GLY A 41 -4.87 3.04 17.77
N ASN A 42 -5.29 2.15 16.88
CA ASN A 42 -6.68 2.04 16.40
C ASN A 42 -7.22 3.33 15.74
N LYS A 43 -6.33 4.15 15.17
CA LYS A 43 -6.70 5.38 14.47
C LYS A 43 -6.91 5.07 12.99
N GLU A 44 -8.03 5.50 12.47
CA GLU A 44 -8.32 5.45 11.04
C GLU A 44 -7.47 6.47 10.28
N ARG A 45 -7.01 6.07 9.11
CA ARG A 45 -6.41 6.97 8.13
C ARG A 45 -6.84 6.59 6.73
N THR A 46 -6.92 7.58 5.86
CA THR A 46 -7.21 7.38 4.45
C THR A 46 -5.90 7.28 3.66
N ILE A 47 -5.82 6.28 2.80
CA ILE A 47 -4.76 6.11 1.81
C ILE A 47 -5.41 6.35 0.44
N TYR A 48 -4.85 7.26 -0.34
CA TYR A 48 -5.31 7.49 -1.71
C TYR A 48 -4.60 6.53 -2.66
N LEU A 49 -5.35 6.04 -3.63
CA LEU A 49 -4.92 5.06 -4.62
C LEU A 49 -4.78 5.76 -5.97
N ASN A 50 -3.63 5.60 -6.61
CA ASN A 50 -3.43 6.04 -7.98
C ASN A 50 -4.00 5.02 -8.98
N GLU A 51 -3.94 5.37 -10.27
CA GLU A 51 -4.49 4.56 -11.33
C GLU A 51 -3.91 3.14 -11.35
N ALA A 52 -2.58 2.99 -11.20
CA ALA A 52 -1.94 1.68 -11.15
C ALA A 52 -2.48 0.79 -10.01
N CYS A 53 -2.73 1.38 -8.83
CA CYS A 53 -3.34 0.67 -7.72
C CYS A 53 -4.76 0.22 -8.03
N LEU A 54 -5.57 1.10 -8.62
CA LEU A 54 -6.97 0.82 -8.96
C LEU A 54 -7.08 -0.27 -10.02
N GLU A 55 -6.27 -0.20 -11.08
CA GLU A 55 -6.20 -1.22 -12.14
C GLU A 55 -5.79 -2.58 -11.54
N ALA A 56 -4.71 -2.62 -10.75
CA ALA A 56 -4.24 -3.86 -10.12
C ALA A 56 -5.28 -4.49 -9.18
N ILE A 57 -6.03 -3.67 -8.44
CA ILE A 57 -7.13 -4.12 -7.60
C ILE A 57 -8.27 -4.69 -8.45
N GLN A 58 -8.63 -4.01 -9.53
CA GLN A 58 -9.71 -4.42 -10.41
C GLN A 58 -9.40 -5.76 -11.09
N ASP A 59 -8.19 -5.91 -11.63
CA ASP A 59 -7.72 -7.13 -12.27
C ASP A 59 -7.72 -8.31 -11.29
N TYR A 60 -7.23 -8.09 -10.08
CA TYR A 60 -7.27 -9.12 -9.07
C TYR A 60 -8.71 -9.45 -8.64
N LYS A 61 -9.57 -8.46 -8.45
CA LYS A 61 -10.99 -8.67 -8.09
C LYS A 61 -11.72 -9.52 -9.11
N ALA A 62 -11.45 -9.35 -10.39
CA ALA A 62 -12.05 -10.14 -11.47
C ALA A 62 -11.71 -11.63 -11.33
N LEU A 63 -10.55 -11.97 -10.79
CA LEU A 63 -10.05 -13.34 -10.61
C LEU A 63 -10.15 -13.87 -9.18
N ARG A 64 -10.56 -13.01 -8.23
CA ARG A 64 -10.66 -13.36 -6.83
C ARG A 64 -11.77 -14.40 -6.63
N PRO A 65 -11.52 -15.50 -5.88
CA PRO A 65 -12.57 -16.45 -5.56
C PRO A 65 -13.75 -15.77 -4.86
N LYS A 66 -14.96 -16.14 -5.26
CA LYS A 66 -16.19 -15.71 -4.56
C LYS A 66 -16.31 -16.50 -3.27
N VAL A 67 -16.17 -15.85 -2.15
CA VAL A 67 -16.26 -16.42 -0.79
C VAL A 67 -16.95 -15.41 0.13
N GLU A 68 -17.44 -15.87 1.26
CA GLU A 68 -18.04 -14.99 2.29
C GLU A 68 -17.01 -14.06 2.98
N ASP A 69 -15.72 -14.46 3.00
CA ASP A 69 -14.65 -13.64 3.61
C ASP A 69 -14.50 -12.33 2.85
N ASN A 70 -14.69 -11.21 3.55
CA ASN A 70 -14.61 -9.86 2.99
C ASN A 70 -13.16 -9.38 2.75
N ALA A 71 -12.15 -10.17 3.13
CA ALA A 71 -10.74 -9.80 2.92
C ALA A 71 -10.44 -9.56 1.45
N LEU A 72 -9.73 -8.49 1.13
CA LEU A 72 -9.27 -8.25 -0.23
C LEU A 72 -8.35 -9.39 -0.69
N PHE A 73 -7.32 -9.70 0.08
CA PHE A 73 -6.32 -10.71 -0.28
C PHE A 73 -6.59 -12.07 0.36
N LEU A 74 -6.82 -13.06 -0.51
CA LEU A 74 -7.08 -14.43 -0.12
C LEU A 74 -5.88 -15.34 -0.39
N SER A 75 -5.63 -16.25 0.54
CA SER A 75 -4.69 -17.36 0.36
C SER A 75 -5.26 -18.40 -0.61
N THR A 76 -4.45 -19.41 -0.97
CA THR A 76 -4.92 -20.57 -1.75
C THR A 76 -6.01 -21.37 -1.03
N ARG A 77 -6.08 -21.25 0.31
CA ARG A 77 -7.15 -21.84 1.13
C ARG A 77 -8.42 -20.99 1.18
N LYS A 78 -8.50 -19.94 0.36
CA LYS A 78 -9.64 -19.01 0.28
C LYS A 78 -9.95 -18.28 1.60
N LYS A 79 -8.96 -18.07 2.45
CA LYS A 79 -9.05 -17.29 3.70
C LYS A 79 -8.11 -16.09 3.63
N ARG A 80 -8.38 -15.05 4.43
CA ARG A 80 -7.52 -13.87 4.55
C ARG A 80 -6.04 -14.25 4.62
N MET A 81 -5.21 -13.57 3.86
CA MET A 81 -3.76 -13.74 3.96
C MET A 81 -3.24 -13.09 5.25
N SER A 82 -2.45 -13.86 5.99
CA SER A 82 -1.72 -13.31 7.14
C SER A 82 -0.53 -12.43 6.69
N ASN A 83 -0.04 -11.60 7.61
CA ASN A 83 1.19 -10.81 7.39
C ASN A 83 2.35 -11.69 6.91
N ARG A 84 2.54 -12.85 7.56
CA ARG A 84 3.59 -13.80 7.20
C ARG A 84 3.42 -14.37 5.79
N ALA A 85 2.18 -14.66 5.38
CA ALA A 85 1.89 -15.17 4.05
C ALA A 85 2.19 -14.11 2.97
N ILE A 86 1.83 -12.85 3.21
CA ILE A 86 2.15 -11.73 2.30
C ILE A 86 3.66 -11.51 2.25
N GLN A 87 4.32 -11.47 3.42
CA GLN A 87 5.78 -11.37 3.52
C GLN A 87 6.47 -12.43 2.66
N SER A 88 6.09 -13.71 2.84
CA SER A 88 6.67 -14.82 2.10
C SER A 88 6.48 -14.70 0.59
N ARG A 89 5.37 -14.11 0.12
CA ARG A 89 5.18 -13.85 -1.32
C ARG A 89 6.08 -12.75 -1.83
N ILE A 90 6.24 -11.68 -1.07
CA ILE A 90 7.16 -10.59 -1.42
C ILE A 90 8.60 -11.10 -1.45
N ASP A 91 9.01 -11.86 -0.43
CA ASP A 91 10.36 -12.45 -0.35
C ASP A 91 10.64 -13.35 -1.56
N PHE A 92 9.67 -14.16 -1.97
CA PHE A 92 9.76 -14.99 -3.17
C PHE A 92 10.05 -14.16 -4.42
N TYR A 93 9.35 -13.05 -4.65
CA TYR A 93 9.55 -12.20 -5.81
C TYR A 93 10.86 -11.40 -5.73
N LEU A 94 11.26 -10.96 -4.55
CA LEU A 94 12.54 -10.31 -4.34
C LEU A 94 13.71 -11.27 -4.69
N GLN A 95 13.65 -12.50 -4.21
CA GLN A 95 14.64 -13.53 -4.56
C GLN A 95 14.66 -13.84 -6.05
N ALA A 96 13.50 -14.00 -6.67
CA ALA A 96 13.37 -14.25 -8.10
C ALA A 96 13.95 -13.10 -8.95
N ALA A 97 13.91 -11.87 -8.42
CA ALA A 97 14.51 -10.68 -9.02
C ALA A 97 16.00 -10.50 -8.68
N GLY A 98 16.62 -11.44 -7.98
CA GLY A 98 18.05 -11.41 -7.63
C GLY A 98 18.40 -10.58 -6.38
N PHE A 99 17.40 -10.16 -5.59
CA PHE A 99 17.64 -9.42 -4.34
C PHE A 99 17.88 -10.35 -3.15
N ASP A 100 18.81 -9.97 -2.28
CA ASP A 100 19.03 -10.66 -1.01
C ASP A 100 17.96 -10.26 0.01
N ILE A 101 17.07 -11.19 0.37
CA ILE A 101 15.97 -10.97 1.31
C ILE A 101 16.42 -10.66 2.74
N ARG A 102 17.68 -10.90 3.10
CA ARG A 102 18.25 -10.47 4.39
C ARG A 102 18.45 -8.96 4.44
N ILE A 103 18.62 -8.34 3.28
CA ILE A 103 18.83 -6.91 3.12
C ILE A 103 17.51 -6.22 2.70
N TYR A 104 16.79 -6.84 1.75
CA TYR A 104 15.57 -6.32 1.17
C TYR A 104 14.35 -7.02 1.77
N SER A 105 13.47 -6.25 2.39
CA SER A 105 12.28 -6.74 3.08
C SER A 105 11.07 -5.86 2.77
N THR A 106 9.90 -6.23 3.24
CA THR A 106 8.69 -5.39 3.15
C THR A 106 8.91 -4.00 3.75
N HIS A 107 9.69 -3.88 4.81
CA HIS A 107 10.04 -2.59 5.40
C HIS A 107 10.87 -1.74 4.44
N LYS A 108 11.81 -2.35 3.72
CA LYS A 108 12.61 -1.69 2.67
C LYS A 108 11.75 -1.27 1.48
N LEU A 109 10.77 -2.08 1.06
CA LEU A 109 9.83 -1.69 0.01
C LEU A 109 9.02 -0.46 0.39
N ARG A 110 8.55 -0.40 1.64
CA ARG A 110 7.88 0.79 2.17
C ARG A 110 8.81 2.01 2.17
N HIS A 111 10.06 1.82 2.55
CA HIS A 111 11.07 2.89 2.50
C HIS A 111 11.34 3.32 1.05
N THR A 112 11.38 2.39 0.11
CA THR A 112 11.50 2.69 -1.33
C THR A 112 10.31 3.51 -1.81
N ALA A 113 9.08 3.14 -1.47
CA ALA A 113 7.89 3.92 -1.80
C ALA A 113 7.99 5.36 -1.26
N ALA A 114 8.41 5.52 -0.01
CA ALA A 114 8.62 6.83 0.61
C ALA A 114 9.67 7.66 -0.15
N THR A 115 10.79 7.05 -0.52
CA THR A 115 11.88 7.70 -1.27
C THR A 115 11.40 8.14 -2.66
N LEU A 116 10.64 7.30 -3.36
CA LEU A 116 10.08 7.63 -4.68
C LEU A 116 9.10 8.81 -4.59
N MET A 117 8.21 8.80 -3.60
CA MET A 117 7.28 9.91 -3.37
C MET A 117 8.04 11.22 -3.06
N TYR A 118 9.05 11.16 -2.21
CA TYR A 118 9.84 12.34 -1.86
C TYR A 118 10.63 12.89 -3.06
N LYS A 119 11.31 12.00 -3.79
CA LYS A 119 12.19 12.38 -4.89
C LYS A 119 11.43 12.86 -6.14
N TYR A 120 10.32 12.20 -6.48
CA TYR A 120 9.60 12.44 -7.73
C TYR A 120 8.21 13.06 -7.51
N GLY A 121 7.62 12.91 -6.33
CA GLY A 121 6.29 13.41 -6.01
C GLY A 121 6.27 14.91 -5.69
N SER A 122 7.41 15.58 -5.59
CA SER A 122 7.53 16.97 -5.10
C SER A 122 6.84 17.15 -3.75
N VAL A 123 6.97 16.14 -2.88
CA VAL A 123 6.31 16.06 -1.58
C VAL A 123 7.26 16.52 -0.52
N ASP A 124 6.86 17.49 0.32
CA ASP A 124 7.65 17.85 1.50
C ASP A 124 7.61 16.71 2.55
N ILE A 125 8.56 16.76 3.49
CA ILE A 125 8.75 15.70 4.48
C ILE A 125 7.51 15.49 5.37
N ARG A 126 6.71 16.53 5.59
CA ARG A 126 5.52 16.48 6.45
C ARG A 126 4.36 15.80 5.73
N THR A 127 4.14 16.15 4.47
CA THR A 127 3.18 15.48 3.58
C THR A 127 3.52 13.98 3.49
N LEU A 128 4.80 13.64 3.32
CA LEU A 128 5.25 12.26 3.28
C LEU A 128 4.97 11.52 4.60
N GLN A 129 5.25 12.14 5.74
CA GLN A 129 4.95 11.57 7.05
C GLN A 129 3.45 11.30 7.23
N GLN A 130 2.61 12.19 6.74
CA GLN A 130 1.15 12.02 6.78
C GLN A 130 0.70 10.87 5.88
N ILE A 131 1.19 10.79 4.63
CA ILE A 131 0.91 9.68 3.71
C ILE A 131 1.29 8.34 4.35
N LEU A 132 2.45 8.28 4.99
CA LEU A 132 2.95 7.06 5.61
C LEU A 132 2.29 6.75 6.97
N GLY A 133 1.55 7.70 7.54
CA GLY A 133 0.92 7.54 8.85
C GLY A 133 1.95 7.35 9.95
N HIS A 134 3.05 8.09 9.93
CA HIS A 134 4.02 8.14 11.03
C HIS A 134 3.43 8.94 12.18
N ALA A 135 3.01 8.26 13.24
CA ALA A 135 2.39 8.85 14.42
C ALA A 135 3.41 9.48 15.41
N SER A 136 4.68 9.57 15.06
CA SER A 136 5.67 10.15 15.94
C SER A 136 6.44 11.29 15.28
N VAL A 137 5.86 12.45 15.37
CA VAL A 137 6.59 13.63 15.78
C VAL A 137 5.83 14.17 16.96
N SER A 138 6.36 13.95 18.15
CA SER A 138 6.05 14.84 19.25
C SER A 138 6.44 16.21 18.78
N THR A 139 5.50 17.00 18.40
CA THR A 139 5.47 18.45 18.56
C THR A 139 4.39 19.03 17.67
N THR A 140 3.49 19.66 18.36
CA THR A 140 2.81 20.89 17.97
C THR A 140 1.74 20.74 16.90
N GLN A 141 0.60 20.64 17.34
CA GLN A 141 -0.71 21.19 17.08
C GLN A 141 -0.85 22.36 16.06
N ILE A 142 0.04 22.53 15.10
CA ILE A 142 -0.03 23.59 14.08
C ILE A 142 -0.01 23.02 12.67
N TYR A 143 -0.62 21.88 12.42
CA TYR A 143 -0.82 21.42 11.06
C TYR A 143 -2.29 21.12 10.79
N THR A 144 -2.98 22.20 10.52
CA THR A 144 -4.15 22.24 9.69
C THR A 144 -3.98 21.34 8.47
N HIS A 145 -4.82 20.36 8.37
CA HIS A 145 -5.23 19.60 7.23
C HIS A 145 -4.49 19.93 5.92
N LEU A 146 -3.55 19.09 5.53
CA LEU A 146 -3.24 18.95 4.11
C LEU A 146 -4.54 18.49 3.46
N ASP A 147 -5.01 19.26 2.48
CA ASP A 147 -6.23 18.92 1.80
C ASP A 147 -6.05 17.58 1.04
N ASP A 148 -7.12 16.87 0.89
CA ASP A 148 -7.14 15.57 0.20
C ASP A 148 -6.55 15.66 -1.21
N ASP A 149 -6.67 16.80 -1.88
CA ASP A 149 -6.14 17.02 -3.22
C ASP A 149 -4.61 17.03 -3.25
N THR A 150 -3.95 17.61 -2.24
CA THR A 150 -2.48 17.59 -2.12
C THR A 150 -1.98 16.16 -1.93
N LEU A 151 -2.65 15.36 -1.11
CA LEU A 151 -2.30 13.96 -0.89
C LEU A 151 -2.52 13.11 -2.15
N ARG A 152 -3.63 13.31 -2.87
CA ARG A 152 -3.90 12.63 -4.15
C ARG A 152 -2.85 12.97 -5.20
N LYS A 153 -2.50 14.25 -5.35
CA LYS A 153 -1.46 14.70 -6.30
C LYS A 153 -0.11 14.07 -6.01
N ALA A 154 0.28 13.99 -4.75
CA ALA A 154 1.55 13.39 -4.33
C ALA A 154 1.63 11.90 -4.72
N ILE A 155 0.58 11.13 -4.51
CA ILE A 155 0.52 9.71 -4.86
C ILE A 155 0.48 9.50 -6.37
N ARG A 156 -0.23 10.35 -7.12
CA ARG A 156 -0.28 10.27 -8.60
C ARG A 156 1.08 10.53 -9.26
N LYS A 157 1.95 11.31 -8.62
CA LYS A 157 3.32 11.59 -9.12
C LYS A 157 4.33 10.46 -8.82
N ASN A 158 3.92 9.35 -8.21
CA ASN A 158 4.79 8.19 -8.08
C ASN A 158 5.11 7.66 -9.49
N PRO A 159 6.40 7.50 -9.88
CA PRO A 159 6.78 7.02 -11.21
C PRO A 159 6.24 5.63 -11.53
N LEU A 160 5.86 4.86 -10.53
CA LEU A 160 5.22 3.55 -10.70
C LEU A 160 3.70 3.64 -10.94
N SER A 161 3.11 4.84 -10.93
CA SER A 161 1.67 5.02 -11.19
C SER A 161 1.30 4.71 -12.65
N GLU A 162 2.26 4.85 -13.57
CA GLU A 162 2.08 4.60 -15.01
C GLU A 162 2.62 3.22 -15.45
N TYR A 163 3.13 2.42 -14.51
CA TYR A 163 3.70 1.13 -14.83
C TYR A 163 2.58 0.13 -15.16
N LYS A 164 2.48 -0.20 -16.44
CA LYS A 164 1.58 -1.23 -16.99
C LYS A 164 2.41 -2.47 -17.35
N VAL A 165 1.93 -3.64 -16.97
CA VAL A 165 2.51 -4.94 -17.36
C VAL A 165 1.77 -5.48 -18.55
#